data_beb8fe48897eed19d9f914968bb3971a
#
_entry.id   beb8fe48897eed19d9f914968bb3971a
#
_cell.length_a   1.000
_cell.length_b   1.000
_cell.length_c   1.000
_cell.angle_alpha   90.00
_cell.angle_beta   90.00
_cell.angle_gamma   90.00
#
_symmetry.space_group_name_H-M   'P 1'
#
loop_
_entity.id
_entity.type
_entity.pdbx_description
1 polymer ?
#
loop_
_entity_poly.entity_id
_entity_poly.type
_entity_poly.pdbx_seq_one_letter_code
_entity_poly.pdbx_strand_id
1 'polypeptide(L)'
;MTNGHEANPLRDTRDRRITRIAGPSALVFFGVTGDLARKKLLPAVYDLMNRGLLPPSFGLVGFGRRPWSDDDFRAYVRESVEANARTPFREDVWNQFQQGMRFVEGAFDDDAAFEKLKSTLTELDERGAHGNHAFYLSIPPKAFEQVLTKLAQHGLASRDEDTVNPVDGWRRVVIEKPFGHNLESARELNSIVEAVFPPDAVFRIDHYLGKETVQNILAMRFSNQMFEPLWNSHYVDHVQITMAEDIGIGSRAGYYDGVGAARDVIQNHLLQLLALTAMEEPLSLDAKHLRAEKAKVLEAVRIDDLPNSFALGQYAAGYQGGEHVNGFFDENDIPADSRTETFAALKVSIANRRWEGTPFYLRAGKRLGRRVTEIAVIFKKSSDRLFGERENPQVGQNAIVIRVQPDEGMTIRFSAKVPGTQMEIRDVNMDFGYGHSFTEESPEAYERLILDVLLGEPPLFPRHEEVELSWKILDPFEEYWEENRIKPEPYESGSWGPRSAHEMLERDNRAWRRP
;
A
#
# COMPACT_ATOMS: atom_id res chain seq x y z
N MET A 1 17.88 1.72 -43.06
CA MET A 1 18.87 0.76 -42.53
C MET A 1 18.60 0.68 -41.04
N THR A 2 17.88 -0.34 -40.66
CA THR A 2 17.49 -0.58 -39.27
C THR A 2 18.71 -1.02 -38.48
N ASN A 3 19.16 -0.20 -37.55
CA ASN A 3 20.15 -0.60 -36.55
C ASN A 3 19.54 -1.68 -35.67
N GLY A 4 19.82 -2.94 -36.03
CA GLY A 4 19.50 -4.07 -35.19
C GLY A 4 20.36 -4.03 -33.93
N HIS A 5 19.78 -3.57 -32.82
CA HIS A 5 20.23 -4.07 -31.55
C HIS A 5 19.95 -5.57 -31.54
N GLU A 6 21.00 -6.36 -31.66
CA GLU A 6 20.90 -7.81 -31.46
C GLU A 6 20.31 -8.02 -30.07
N ALA A 7 19.02 -8.34 -30.03
CA ALA A 7 18.36 -8.71 -28.79
C ALA A 7 19.13 -9.90 -28.24
N ASN A 8 19.67 -9.76 -27.04
CA ASN A 8 20.34 -10.87 -26.34
C ASN A 8 19.38 -12.07 -26.33
N PRO A 9 19.69 -13.18 -27.04
CA PRO A 9 18.78 -14.31 -27.16
C PRO A 9 18.46 -14.98 -25.81
N LEU A 10 19.23 -14.67 -24.77
CA LEU A 10 18.97 -15.07 -23.39
C LEU A 10 17.96 -14.15 -22.68
N ARG A 11 17.45 -13.11 -23.36
CA ARG A 11 16.46 -12.15 -22.82
C ARG A 11 15.23 -12.11 -23.70
N ASP A 12 14.49 -13.22 -23.79
CA ASP A 12 13.17 -13.18 -24.39
C ASP A 12 12.23 -12.40 -23.46
N THR A 13 11.73 -11.26 -23.91
CA THR A 13 10.78 -10.42 -23.16
C THR A 13 9.48 -11.14 -22.82
N ARG A 14 9.20 -12.26 -23.47
CA ARG A 14 8.07 -13.15 -23.19
C ARG A 14 8.37 -14.19 -22.13
N ASP A 15 9.63 -14.45 -21.80
CA ASP A 15 9.99 -15.36 -20.70
C ASP A 15 9.88 -14.65 -19.35
N ARG A 16 8.76 -14.85 -18.67
CA ARG A 16 8.47 -14.24 -17.35
C ARG A 16 9.39 -14.73 -16.22
N ARG A 17 10.22 -15.72 -16.45
CA ARG A 17 11.22 -16.21 -15.49
C ARG A 17 12.48 -15.36 -15.50
N ILE A 18 12.68 -14.56 -16.56
CA ILE A 18 13.83 -13.67 -16.66
C ILE A 18 13.57 -12.44 -15.78
N THR A 19 14.52 -12.13 -14.93
CA THR A 19 14.50 -10.93 -14.09
C THR A 19 14.38 -9.67 -14.95
N ARG A 20 13.36 -8.86 -14.68
CA ARG A 20 13.10 -7.64 -15.44
C ARG A 20 14.09 -6.57 -14.98
N ILE A 21 14.84 -6.00 -15.91
CA ILE A 21 15.83 -4.96 -15.66
C ILE A 21 15.30 -3.65 -16.25
N ALA A 22 15.35 -2.57 -15.45
CA ALA A 22 14.97 -1.25 -15.92
C ALA A 22 15.86 -0.79 -17.08
N GLY A 23 15.26 -0.10 -18.05
CA GLY A 23 15.99 0.56 -19.11
C GLY A 23 16.75 1.80 -18.64
N PRO A 24 17.61 2.38 -19.50
CA PRO A 24 18.25 3.66 -19.22
C PRO A 24 17.24 4.72 -18.78
N SER A 25 17.53 5.41 -17.66
CA SER A 25 16.59 6.39 -17.09
C SER A 25 17.24 7.22 -15.98
N ALA A 26 16.60 8.33 -15.62
CA ALA A 26 16.91 9.13 -14.44
C ALA A 26 15.68 9.22 -13.53
N LEU A 27 15.91 9.14 -12.22
CA LEU A 27 14.90 9.29 -11.17
C LEU A 27 15.18 10.53 -10.35
N VAL A 28 14.26 11.47 -10.33
CA VAL A 28 14.34 12.73 -9.58
C VAL A 28 13.51 12.62 -8.30
N PHE A 29 14.11 12.79 -7.14
CA PHE A 29 13.40 12.86 -5.86
C PHE A 29 13.19 14.30 -5.42
N PHE A 30 11.96 14.78 -5.46
CA PHE A 30 11.56 15.98 -4.75
C PHE A 30 11.35 15.65 -3.27
N GLY A 31 11.99 16.42 -2.37
CA GLY A 31 11.93 16.14 -0.93
C GLY A 31 12.86 15.00 -0.47
N VAL A 32 13.99 14.82 -1.15
CA VAL A 32 14.97 13.76 -0.91
C VAL A 32 15.54 13.72 0.52
N THR A 33 15.45 14.82 1.26
CA THR A 33 15.91 14.92 2.66
C THR A 33 14.86 14.49 3.69
N GLY A 34 13.69 14.07 3.25
CA GLY A 34 12.61 13.58 4.11
C GLY A 34 12.85 12.17 4.65
N ASP A 35 12.14 11.82 5.73
CA ASP A 35 12.26 10.52 6.40
C ASP A 35 11.96 9.33 5.48
N LEU A 36 10.94 9.46 4.63
CA LEU A 36 10.59 8.41 3.66
C LEU A 36 11.75 8.17 2.69
N ALA A 37 12.28 9.24 2.10
CA ALA A 37 13.41 9.13 1.17
C ALA A 37 14.62 8.48 1.86
N ARG A 38 15.00 8.97 3.05
CA ARG A 38 16.14 8.46 3.80
C ARG A 38 16.01 7.00 4.22
N LYS A 39 14.85 6.62 4.74
CA LYS A 39 14.67 5.29 5.38
C LYS A 39 14.20 4.21 4.40
N LYS A 40 13.64 4.59 3.24
CA LYS A 40 12.99 3.67 2.33
C LYS A 40 13.43 3.83 0.87
N LEU A 41 13.29 5.04 0.27
CA LEU A 41 13.44 5.20 -1.16
C LEU A 41 14.91 5.10 -1.61
N LEU A 42 15.83 5.81 -0.96
CA LEU A 42 17.25 5.76 -1.28
C LEU A 42 17.85 4.36 -1.08
N PRO A 43 17.57 3.66 0.05
CA PRO A 43 17.97 2.27 0.23
C PRO A 43 17.40 1.34 -0.84
N ALA A 44 16.11 1.48 -1.20
CA ALA A 44 15.47 0.65 -2.22
C ALA A 44 16.12 0.82 -3.60
N VAL A 45 16.47 2.04 -3.99
CA VAL A 45 17.20 2.28 -5.26
C VAL A 45 18.58 1.63 -5.23
N TYR A 46 19.30 1.70 -4.11
CA TYR A 46 20.59 1.01 -3.96
C TYR A 46 20.43 -0.51 -4.03
N ASP A 47 19.43 -1.09 -3.34
CA ASP A 47 19.15 -2.51 -3.36
C ASP A 47 18.85 -3.01 -4.80
N LEU A 48 18.08 -2.23 -5.58
CA LEU A 48 17.87 -2.50 -7.01
C LEU A 48 19.17 -2.47 -7.81
N MET A 49 20.04 -1.49 -7.58
CA MET A 49 21.36 -1.42 -8.23
C MET A 49 22.23 -2.61 -7.85
N ASN A 50 22.28 -2.95 -6.57
CA ASN A 50 23.08 -4.06 -6.06
C ASN A 50 22.61 -5.43 -6.58
N ARG A 51 21.32 -5.58 -6.85
CA ARG A 51 20.72 -6.75 -7.50
C ARG A 51 20.90 -6.77 -9.04
N GLY A 52 21.48 -5.74 -9.62
CA GLY A 52 21.68 -5.61 -11.06
C GLY A 52 20.40 -5.33 -11.85
N LEU A 53 19.37 -4.75 -11.19
CA LEU A 53 18.07 -4.44 -11.79
C LEU A 53 18.00 -3.03 -12.40
N LEU A 54 19.00 -2.18 -12.14
CA LEU A 54 19.18 -0.87 -12.75
C LEU A 54 20.37 -0.87 -13.71
N PRO A 55 20.31 -0.09 -14.81
CA PRO A 55 21.40 0.00 -15.75
C PRO A 55 22.59 0.79 -15.18
N PRO A 56 23.82 0.55 -15.67
CA PRO A 56 25.00 1.31 -15.25
C PRO A 56 24.90 2.84 -15.45
N SER A 57 24.10 3.27 -16.43
CA SER A 57 23.85 4.68 -16.76
C SER A 57 22.70 5.30 -15.96
N PHE A 58 22.16 4.60 -14.94
CA PHE A 58 21.06 5.12 -14.13
C PHE A 58 21.44 6.42 -13.44
N GLY A 59 20.58 7.45 -13.59
CA GLY A 59 20.72 8.74 -12.93
C GLY A 59 19.86 8.86 -11.69
N LEU A 60 20.41 9.40 -10.60
CA LEU A 60 19.68 9.73 -9.38
C LEU A 60 19.84 11.22 -9.09
N VAL A 61 18.74 11.97 -9.10
CA VAL A 61 18.78 13.41 -8.84
C VAL A 61 18.01 13.71 -7.56
N GLY A 62 18.68 14.34 -6.59
CA GLY A 62 18.04 14.93 -5.42
C GLY A 62 17.65 16.38 -5.70
N PHE A 63 16.42 16.78 -5.36
CA PHE A 63 15.95 18.17 -5.43
C PHE A 63 15.53 18.64 -4.03
N GLY A 64 16.07 19.77 -3.58
CA GLY A 64 15.75 20.32 -2.26
C GLY A 64 16.45 21.62 -1.93
N ARG A 65 16.03 22.25 -0.81
CA ARG A 65 16.47 23.59 -0.39
C ARG A 65 17.84 23.64 0.31
N ARG A 66 18.50 22.49 0.51
CA ARG A 66 19.80 22.48 1.19
C ARG A 66 20.89 22.95 0.20
N PRO A 67 21.85 23.75 0.64
CA PRO A 67 22.97 24.19 -0.19
C PRO A 67 24.02 23.08 -0.30
N TRP A 68 23.64 21.97 -0.93
CA TRP A 68 24.50 20.79 -1.10
C TRP A 68 25.17 20.75 -2.47
N SER A 69 26.41 20.35 -2.45
CA SER A 69 27.12 19.87 -3.65
C SER A 69 26.68 18.43 -3.98
N ASP A 70 27.07 17.94 -5.16
CA ASP A 70 26.89 16.53 -5.50
C ASP A 70 27.61 15.60 -4.51
N ASP A 71 28.76 16.01 -3.97
CA ASP A 71 29.51 15.22 -2.99
C ASP A 71 28.80 15.16 -1.63
N ASP A 72 28.19 16.27 -1.17
CA ASP A 72 27.35 16.27 0.03
C ASP A 72 26.15 15.34 -0.13
N PHE A 73 25.52 15.38 -1.30
CA PHE A 73 24.41 14.50 -1.61
C PHE A 73 24.82 13.02 -1.65
N ARG A 74 25.95 12.70 -2.28
CA ARG A 74 26.53 11.34 -2.27
C ARG A 74 26.80 10.86 -0.85
N ALA A 75 27.40 11.70 0.00
CA ALA A 75 27.65 11.36 1.39
C ALA A 75 26.35 11.06 2.15
N TYR A 76 25.32 11.89 1.96
CA TYR A 76 23.99 11.68 2.55
C TYR A 76 23.32 10.39 2.08
N VAL A 77 23.37 10.10 0.78
CA VAL A 77 22.80 8.85 0.24
C VAL A 77 23.56 7.64 0.78
N ARG A 78 24.90 7.72 0.88
CA ARG A 78 25.73 6.65 1.44
C ARG A 78 25.34 6.34 2.89
N GLU A 79 25.23 7.36 3.75
CA GLU A 79 24.80 7.18 5.15
C GLU A 79 23.41 6.52 5.22
N SER A 80 22.49 6.96 4.36
CA SER A 80 21.14 6.39 4.29
C SER A 80 21.16 4.91 3.91
N VAL A 81 21.95 4.55 2.90
CA VAL A 81 22.07 3.18 2.38
C VAL A 81 22.74 2.27 3.41
N GLU A 82 23.89 2.67 3.98
CA GLU A 82 24.61 1.90 5.00
C GLU A 82 23.74 1.61 6.24
N ALA A 83 22.84 2.54 6.58
CA ALA A 83 21.95 2.38 7.73
C ALA A 83 20.68 1.57 7.47
N ASN A 84 20.18 1.52 6.23
CA ASN A 84 18.82 1.02 5.96
C ASN A 84 18.69 0.05 4.77
N ALA A 85 19.74 -0.16 3.96
CA ALA A 85 19.67 -1.12 2.85
C ALA A 85 19.50 -2.55 3.38
N ARG A 86 18.79 -3.37 2.61
CA ARG A 86 18.55 -4.78 2.95
C ARG A 86 19.65 -5.69 2.41
N THR A 87 20.26 -5.30 1.30
CA THR A 87 21.40 -6.01 0.74
C THR A 87 22.70 -5.55 1.38
N PRO A 88 23.71 -6.40 1.53
CA PRO A 88 25.02 -5.97 2.04
C PRO A 88 25.62 -4.83 1.21
N PHE A 89 26.17 -3.82 1.88
CA PHE A 89 26.83 -2.72 1.20
C PHE A 89 28.07 -3.21 0.45
N ARG A 90 28.21 -2.80 -0.81
CA ARG A 90 29.32 -3.15 -1.71
C ARG A 90 29.94 -1.90 -2.33
N GLU A 91 31.24 -1.72 -2.12
CA GLU A 91 31.98 -0.55 -2.63
C GLU A 91 32.04 -0.49 -4.17
N ASP A 92 32.11 -1.63 -4.85
CA ASP A 92 32.11 -1.67 -6.32
C ASP A 92 30.80 -1.19 -6.91
N VAL A 93 29.67 -1.60 -6.33
CA VAL A 93 28.33 -1.15 -6.70
C VAL A 93 28.14 0.33 -6.35
N TRP A 94 28.58 0.75 -5.17
CA TRP A 94 28.54 2.14 -4.75
C TRP A 94 29.31 3.06 -5.71
N ASN A 95 30.54 2.68 -6.06
CA ASN A 95 31.39 3.46 -6.96
C ASN A 95 30.78 3.63 -8.36
N GLN A 96 29.98 2.69 -8.81
CA GLN A 96 29.21 2.82 -10.04
C GLN A 96 27.99 3.70 -9.85
N PHE A 97 27.19 3.45 -8.82
CA PHE A 97 25.95 4.16 -8.52
C PHE A 97 26.15 5.66 -8.30
N GLN A 98 27.17 6.06 -7.53
CA GLN A 98 27.45 7.48 -7.24
C GLN A 98 27.80 8.32 -8.47
N GLN A 99 28.22 7.71 -9.58
CA GLN A 99 28.59 8.45 -10.80
C GLN A 99 27.37 9.15 -11.44
N GLY A 100 26.18 8.55 -11.32
CA GLY A 100 24.91 9.09 -11.81
C GLY A 100 24.21 10.03 -10.83
N MET A 101 24.78 10.30 -9.64
CA MET A 101 24.15 11.15 -8.64
C MET A 101 24.41 12.63 -8.88
N ARG A 102 23.33 13.43 -8.81
CA ARG A 102 23.35 14.89 -8.91
C ARG A 102 22.42 15.50 -7.86
N PHE A 103 22.74 16.72 -7.46
CA PHE A 103 21.88 17.49 -6.57
C PHE A 103 21.51 18.84 -7.19
N VAL A 104 20.24 19.18 -7.12
CA VAL A 104 19.72 20.47 -7.53
C VAL A 104 19.20 21.20 -6.31
N GLU A 105 19.93 22.26 -5.91
CA GLU A 105 19.48 23.17 -4.86
C GLU A 105 18.39 24.08 -5.40
N GLY A 106 17.27 24.19 -4.67
CA GLY A 106 16.22 25.15 -4.96
C GLY A 106 14.93 24.90 -4.18
N ALA A 107 14.10 25.92 -4.14
CA ALA A 107 12.74 25.84 -3.65
C ALA A 107 11.79 25.37 -4.78
N PHE A 108 10.57 24.96 -4.43
CA PHE A 108 9.61 24.43 -5.39
C PHE A 108 8.99 25.50 -6.31
N ASP A 109 9.25 26.78 -6.03
CA ASP A 109 8.84 27.95 -6.81
C ASP A 109 9.99 28.61 -7.60
N ASP A 110 11.21 28.10 -7.47
CA ASP A 110 12.41 28.68 -8.04
C ASP A 110 12.63 28.24 -9.50
N ASP A 111 12.33 29.13 -10.46
CA ASP A 111 12.52 28.88 -11.90
C ASP A 111 13.98 28.56 -12.26
N ALA A 112 14.94 29.18 -11.59
CA ALA A 112 16.36 28.92 -11.87
C ALA A 112 16.76 27.50 -11.46
N ALA A 113 16.17 26.97 -10.37
CA ALA A 113 16.39 25.59 -9.96
C ALA A 113 15.78 24.59 -10.96
N PHE A 114 14.60 24.87 -11.53
CA PHE A 114 14.01 24.00 -12.55
C PHE A 114 14.78 24.08 -13.89
N GLU A 115 15.33 25.23 -14.27
CA GLU A 115 16.26 25.29 -15.41
C GLU A 115 17.55 24.49 -15.15
N LYS A 116 18.09 24.56 -13.92
CA LYS A 116 19.22 23.72 -13.52
C LYS A 116 18.85 22.23 -13.53
N LEU A 117 17.67 21.86 -13.07
CA LEU A 117 17.15 20.49 -13.16
C LEU A 117 17.12 20.01 -14.62
N LYS A 118 16.60 20.83 -15.52
CA LYS A 118 16.55 20.53 -16.95
C LYS A 118 17.94 20.30 -17.53
N SER A 119 18.89 21.19 -17.26
CA SER A 119 20.27 21.03 -17.72
C SER A 119 20.97 19.80 -17.13
N THR A 120 20.69 19.49 -15.86
CA THR A 120 21.20 18.28 -15.18
C THR A 120 20.65 17.01 -15.82
N LEU A 121 19.36 16.99 -16.17
CA LEU A 121 18.75 15.83 -16.86
C LEU A 121 19.31 15.68 -18.28
N THR A 122 19.55 16.80 -19.01
CA THR A 122 20.21 16.75 -20.32
C THR A 122 21.62 16.15 -20.22
N GLU A 123 22.41 16.52 -19.20
CA GLU A 123 23.72 15.89 -18.95
C GLU A 123 23.61 14.39 -18.72
N LEU A 124 22.60 13.95 -17.94
CA LEU A 124 22.36 12.52 -17.67
C LEU A 124 21.89 11.78 -18.94
N ASP A 125 21.14 12.44 -19.82
CA ASP A 125 20.71 11.88 -21.11
C ASP A 125 21.91 11.64 -22.03
N GLU A 126 22.85 12.58 -22.09
CA GLU A 126 24.12 12.42 -22.82
C GLU A 126 24.98 11.27 -22.24
N ARG A 127 24.81 10.97 -20.94
CA ARG A 127 25.48 9.85 -20.27
C ARG A 127 24.71 8.53 -20.41
N GLY A 128 23.56 8.53 -21.07
CA GLY A 128 22.81 7.33 -21.41
C GLY A 128 21.49 7.11 -20.66
N ALA A 129 20.86 8.16 -20.10
CA ALA A 129 19.49 8.07 -19.58
C ALA A 129 18.44 8.14 -20.70
N HIS A 130 18.83 8.63 -21.89
CA HIS A 130 18.02 8.62 -23.12
C HIS A 130 16.66 9.33 -23.01
N GLY A 131 16.57 10.40 -22.24
CA GLY A 131 15.34 11.14 -22.09
C GLY A 131 14.26 10.48 -21.20
N ASN A 132 14.56 9.38 -20.58
CA ASN A 132 13.61 8.68 -19.72
C ASN A 132 13.69 9.20 -18.28
N HIS A 133 12.65 9.93 -17.84
CA HIS A 133 12.68 10.59 -16.54
C HIS A 133 11.45 10.23 -15.69
N ALA A 134 11.69 9.81 -14.45
CA ALA A 134 10.67 9.64 -13.42
C ALA A 134 10.81 10.75 -12.37
N PHE A 135 9.72 11.40 -12.02
CA PHE A 135 9.66 12.46 -11.00
C PHE A 135 8.90 11.94 -9.77
N TYR A 136 9.61 11.72 -8.68
CA TYR A 136 9.05 11.20 -7.45
C TYR A 136 8.75 12.33 -6.47
N LEU A 137 7.47 12.56 -6.16
CA LEU A 137 7.01 13.61 -5.27
C LEU A 137 6.90 13.09 -3.82
N SER A 138 8.05 13.02 -3.11
CA SER A 138 8.11 12.71 -1.68
C SER A 138 8.02 14.00 -0.84
N ILE A 139 6.98 14.80 -1.11
CA ILE A 139 6.74 16.14 -0.56
C ILE A 139 5.31 16.26 -0.02
N PRO A 140 5.02 17.24 0.83
CA PRO A 140 3.65 17.47 1.28
C PRO A 140 2.68 17.75 0.12
N PRO A 141 1.43 17.24 0.16
CA PRO A 141 0.45 17.39 -0.93
C PRO A 141 0.23 18.85 -1.39
N LYS A 142 0.26 19.79 -0.46
CA LYS A 142 0.15 21.23 -0.76
C LYS A 142 1.22 21.79 -1.71
N ALA A 143 2.32 21.07 -1.91
CA ALA A 143 3.39 21.45 -2.83
C ALA A 143 3.28 20.76 -4.20
N PHE A 144 2.33 19.81 -4.39
CA PHE A 144 2.21 19.07 -5.64
C PHE A 144 1.90 19.96 -6.82
N GLU A 145 0.89 20.80 -6.70
CA GLU A 145 0.49 21.74 -7.77
C GLU A 145 1.66 22.62 -8.22
N GLN A 146 2.40 23.16 -7.25
CA GLN A 146 3.54 24.03 -7.53
C GLN A 146 4.63 23.31 -8.34
N VAL A 147 5.03 22.12 -7.88
CA VAL A 147 6.06 21.31 -8.57
C VAL A 147 5.58 20.87 -9.95
N LEU A 148 4.34 20.39 -10.07
CA LEU A 148 3.77 19.95 -11.35
C LEU A 148 3.67 21.11 -12.35
N THR A 149 3.24 22.28 -11.91
CA THR A 149 3.18 23.47 -12.74
C THR A 149 4.58 23.85 -13.25
N LYS A 150 5.60 23.82 -12.39
CA LYS A 150 6.99 24.09 -12.78
C LYS A 150 7.54 23.06 -13.74
N LEU A 151 7.28 21.76 -13.52
CA LEU A 151 7.67 20.72 -14.47
C LEU A 151 7.08 20.97 -15.86
N ALA A 152 5.79 21.37 -15.94
CA ALA A 152 5.14 21.70 -17.20
C ALA A 152 5.74 22.96 -17.86
N GLN A 153 5.98 24.04 -17.09
CA GLN A 153 6.52 25.31 -17.58
C GLN A 153 7.90 25.16 -18.19
N HIS A 154 8.76 24.29 -17.59
CA HIS A 154 10.13 24.06 -18.05
C HIS A 154 10.27 22.91 -19.08
N GLY A 155 9.13 22.34 -19.55
CA GLY A 155 9.11 21.26 -20.55
C GLY A 155 9.69 19.94 -20.04
N LEU A 156 9.60 19.70 -18.73
CA LEU A 156 10.03 18.47 -18.07
C LEU A 156 8.90 17.43 -17.95
N ALA A 157 7.67 17.81 -18.26
CA ALA A 157 6.50 16.94 -18.31
C ALA A 157 5.98 16.82 -19.74
N SER A 158 5.21 15.77 -20.02
CA SER A 158 4.58 15.57 -21.32
C SER A 158 3.06 15.52 -21.17
N ARG A 159 2.36 16.21 -22.09
CA ARG A 159 0.90 16.21 -22.19
C ARG A 159 0.36 15.25 -23.25
N ASP A 160 1.21 14.73 -24.15
CA ASP A 160 0.78 13.93 -25.28
C ASP A 160 0.64 12.45 -24.89
N GLU A 161 -0.53 11.86 -25.15
CA GLU A 161 -0.80 10.43 -24.95
C GLU A 161 0.16 9.53 -25.74
N ASP A 162 0.73 10.03 -26.85
CA ASP A 162 1.72 9.35 -27.67
C ASP A 162 3.10 9.18 -26.99
N THR A 163 3.31 9.80 -25.83
CA THR A 163 4.61 9.82 -25.13
C THR A 163 4.77 8.73 -24.07
N VAL A 164 3.87 7.77 -23.98
CA VAL A 164 4.04 6.60 -23.09
C VAL A 164 5.22 5.72 -23.55
N ASN A 165 5.56 5.74 -24.87
CA ASN A 165 6.76 5.15 -25.46
C ASN A 165 7.31 5.99 -26.64
N PRO A 166 7.75 7.22 -26.41
CA PRO A 166 8.17 8.07 -27.51
C PRO A 166 9.60 7.74 -27.98
N VAL A 167 9.89 8.17 -29.18
CA VAL A 167 11.27 8.15 -29.74
C VAL A 167 12.23 8.99 -28.88
N ASP A 168 11.71 10.00 -28.16
CA ASP A 168 12.45 10.98 -27.36
C ASP A 168 12.46 10.72 -25.85
N GLY A 169 12.11 9.50 -25.41
CA GLY A 169 12.07 9.13 -24.00
C GLY A 169 10.68 9.32 -23.35
N TRP A 170 10.47 8.70 -22.21
CA TRP A 170 9.23 8.77 -21.45
C TRP A 170 9.35 9.71 -20.24
N ARG A 171 8.22 10.27 -19.81
CA ARG A 171 8.08 11.08 -18.59
C ARG A 171 7.03 10.47 -17.69
N ARG A 172 7.36 10.22 -16.41
CA ARG A 172 6.45 9.61 -15.42
C ARG A 172 6.50 10.38 -14.11
N VAL A 173 5.36 10.46 -13.44
CA VAL A 173 5.27 11.07 -12.11
C VAL A 173 4.82 10.03 -11.07
N VAL A 174 5.47 10.04 -9.92
CA VAL A 174 5.16 9.19 -8.78
C VAL A 174 4.65 10.05 -7.64
N ILE A 175 3.48 9.72 -7.12
CA ILE A 175 2.79 10.48 -6.08
C ILE A 175 2.56 9.60 -4.87
N GLU A 176 2.97 10.08 -3.71
CA GLU A 176 2.73 9.46 -2.40
C GLU A 176 1.36 9.86 -1.84
N LYS A 177 0.83 9.00 -0.97
CA LYS A 177 -0.36 9.36 -0.17
C LYS A 177 -0.05 10.55 0.78
N PRO A 178 -1.07 11.33 1.17
CA PRO A 178 -2.51 11.16 0.93
C PRO A 178 -2.96 11.70 -0.44
N PHE A 179 -3.94 11.03 -1.03
CA PHE A 179 -4.57 11.46 -2.28
C PHE A 179 -5.86 12.23 -1.98
N GLY A 180 -5.71 13.47 -1.51
CA GLY A 180 -6.80 14.24 -0.94
C GLY A 180 -7.13 13.87 0.51
N HIS A 181 -8.14 14.53 1.06
CA HIS A 181 -8.70 14.27 2.40
C HIS A 181 -10.22 14.01 2.37
N ASN A 182 -10.83 14.13 1.21
CA ASN A 182 -12.21 13.76 0.84
C ASN A 182 -12.29 13.63 -0.69
N LEU A 183 -13.44 13.25 -1.22
CA LEU A 183 -13.66 13.06 -2.65
C LEU A 183 -13.39 14.34 -3.47
N GLU A 184 -13.80 15.52 -2.97
CA GLU A 184 -13.62 16.79 -3.68
C GLU A 184 -12.13 17.13 -3.86
N SER A 185 -11.36 17.10 -2.79
CA SER A 185 -9.91 17.36 -2.82
C SER A 185 -9.13 16.30 -3.60
N ALA A 186 -9.60 15.05 -3.61
CA ALA A 186 -9.01 13.99 -4.43
C ALA A 186 -9.22 14.28 -5.93
N ARG A 187 -10.40 14.73 -6.33
CA ARG A 187 -10.69 15.15 -7.72
C ARG A 187 -9.89 16.36 -8.13
N GLU A 188 -9.75 17.34 -7.24
CA GLU A 188 -8.91 18.51 -7.48
C GLU A 188 -7.46 18.09 -7.74
N LEU A 189 -6.89 17.26 -6.86
CA LEU A 189 -5.54 16.72 -7.05
C LEU A 189 -5.40 15.94 -8.35
N ASN A 190 -6.37 15.08 -8.68
CA ASN A 190 -6.36 14.32 -9.94
C ASN A 190 -6.36 15.27 -11.14
N SER A 191 -7.20 16.31 -11.13
CA SER A 191 -7.27 17.31 -12.18
C SER A 191 -5.94 18.05 -12.39
N ILE A 192 -5.27 18.44 -11.29
CA ILE A 192 -3.96 19.10 -11.33
C ILE A 192 -2.90 18.19 -11.95
N VAL A 193 -2.86 16.92 -11.52
CA VAL A 193 -1.86 15.96 -12.01
C VAL A 193 -2.08 15.63 -13.49
N GLU A 194 -3.32 15.37 -13.88
CA GLU A 194 -3.67 14.95 -15.24
C GLU A 194 -3.65 16.11 -16.25
N ALA A 195 -3.64 17.36 -15.79
CA ALA A 195 -3.33 18.52 -16.63
C ALA A 195 -1.86 18.54 -17.10
N VAL A 196 -0.97 17.80 -16.41
CA VAL A 196 0.48 17.85 -16.65
C VAL A 196 1.02 16.51 -17.18
N PHE A 197 0.49 15.38 -16.69
CA PHE A 197 0.89 14.04 -17.10
C PHE A 197 -0.33 13.24 -17.58
N PRO A 198 -0.22 12.47 -18.66
CA PRO A 198 -1.30 11.56 -19.06
C PRO A 198 -1.55 10.48 -17.98
N PRO A 199 -2.79 9.97 -17.85
CA PRO A 199 -3.16 9.03 -16.78
C PRO A 199 -2.27 7.79 -16.65
N ASP A 200 -1.74 7.28 -17.76
CA ASP A 200 -0.86 6.11 -17.77
C ASP A 200 0.59 6.43 -17.37
N ALA A 201 0.96 7.70 -17.29
CA ALA A 201 2.25 8.17 -16.77
C ALA A 201 2.21 8.54 -15.28
N VAL A 202 1.05 8.40 -14.62
CA VAL A 202 0.86 8.74 -13.20
C VAL A 202 0.86 7.47 -12.35
N PHE A 203 1.81 7.37 -11.42
CA PHE A 203 1.99 6.24 -10.52
C PHE A 203 1.68 6.67 -9.07
N ARG A 204 0.49 6.33 -8.59
CA ARG A 204 0.07 6.59 -7.20
C ARG A 204 0.54 5.45 -6.31
N ILE A 205 1.31 5.77 -5.27
CA ILE A 205 1.88 4.75 -4.37
C ILE A 205 0.88 4.33 -3.30
N ASP A 206 0.45 3.07 -3.37
CA ASP A 206 0.00 2.32 -2.20
C ASP A 206 1.00 1.17 -1.96
N HIS A 207 1.87 1.35 -0.98
CA HIS A 207 2.97 0.40 -0.74
C HIS A 207 2.49 -0.99 -0.32
N TYR A 208 1.23 -1.18 0.11
CA TYR A 208 0.66 -2.49 0.36
C TYR A 208 0.51 -3.31 -0.91
N LEU A 209 0.19 -2.69 -2.03
CA LEU A 209 0.09 -3.38 -3.31
C LEU A 209 1.45 -3.92 -3.82
N GLY A 210 2.55 -3.34 -3.36
CA GLY A 210 3.90 -3.82 -3.64
C GLY A 210 4.33 -5.05 -2.83
N LYS A 211 3.55 -5.47 -1.82
CA LYS A 211 3.89 -6.65 -0.99
C LYS A 211 3.60 -7.95 -1.71
N GLU A 212 4.53 -8.90 -1.65
CA GLU A 212 4.38 -10.24 -2.27
C GLU A 212 3.12 -10.96 -1.78
N THR A 213 2.82 -10.90 -0.50
CA THR A 213 1.64 -11.53 0.10
C THR A 213 0.33 -10.93 -0.39
N VAL A 214 0.29 -9.65 -0.73
CA VAL A 214 -0.88 -9.01 -1.33
C VAL A 214 -1.06 -9.47 -2.77
N GLN A 215 0.01 -9.54 -3.55
CA GLN A 215 -0.04 -10.09 -4.91
C GLN A 215 -0.40 -11.57 -4.92
N ASN A 216 0.04 -12.32 -3.89
CA ASN A 216 -0.31 -13.73 -3.76
C ASN A 216 -1.81 -14.00 -3.59
N ILE A 217 -2.61 -13.01 -3.19
CA ILE A 217 -4.08 -13.15 -3.18
C ILE A 217 -4.59 -13.57 -4.55
N LEU A 218 -4.04 -12.95 -5.62
CA LEU A 218 -4.42 -13.28 -7.00
C LEU A 218 -3.97 -14.70 -7.39
N ALA A 219 -2.73 -15.07 -7.07
CA ALA A 219 -2.21 -16.41 -7.33
C ALA A 219 -2.99 -17.47 -6.56
N MET A 220 -3.23 -17.26 -5.26
CA MET A 220 -3.98 -18.16 -4.42
C MET A 220 -5.40 -18.37 -4.97
N ARG A 221 -6.10 -17.31 -5.31
CA ARG A 221 -7.48 -17.39 -5.79
C ARG A 221 -7.56 -18.01 -7.19
N PHE A 222 -6.80 -17.51 -8.15
CA PHE A 222 -7.05 -17.78 -9.57
C PHE A 222 -6.18 -18.89 -10.17
N SER A 223 -5.13 -19.34 -9.47
CA SER A 223 -4.36 -20.51 -9.90
C SER A 223 -4.71 -21.82 -9.18
N ASN A 224 -5.65 -21.77 -8.21
CA ASN A 224 -6.01 -22.94 -7.41
C ASN A 224 -7.52 -23.24 -7.47
N GLN A 225 -7.90 -24.27 -8.20
CA GLN A 225 -9.30 -24.70 -8.37
C GLN A 225 -10.02 -25.07 -7.07
N MET A 226 -9.30 -25.29 -5.99
CA MET A 226 -9.89 -25.63 -4.70
C MET A 226 -10.43 -24.41 -3.94
N PHE A 227 -9.99 -23.19 -4.26
CA PHE A 227 -10.40 -21.98 -3.53
C PHE A 227 -11.47 -21.18 -4.25
N GLU A 228 -11.32 -20.91 -5.53
CA GLU A 228 -12.21 -20.00 -6.26
C GLU A 228 -13.71 -20.42 -6.23
N PRO A 229 -14.09 -21.71 -6.34
CA PRO A 229 -15.48 -22.12 -6.22
C PRO A 229 -16.12 -21.83 -4.86
N LEU A 230 -15.30 -21.72 -3.80
CA LEU A 230 -15.75 -21.45 -2.43
C LEU A 230 -15.76 -19.94 -2.11
N TRP A 231 -15.22 -19.11 -3.00
CA TRP A 231 -14.94 -17.69 -2.76
C TRP A 231 -16.13 -16.80 -3.13
N ASN A 232 -17.28 -17.05 -2.46
CA ASN A 232 -18.55 -16.34 -2.71
C ASN A 232 -19.50 -16.44 -1.52
N SER A 233 -20.61 -15.68 -1.57
CA SER A 233 -21.64 -15.62 -0.53
C SER A 233 -22.34 -16.93 -0.24
N HIS A 234 -22.25 -17.94 -1.13
CA HIS A 234 -22.83 -19.24 -0.86
C HIS A 234 -22.09 -19.98 0.27
N TYR A 235 -20.79 -19.86 0.32
CA TYR A 235 -19.92 -20.55 1.29
C TYR A 235 -19.35 -19.63 2.37
N VAL A 236 -19.04 -18.37 2.03
CA VAL A 236 -18.45 -17.40 2.96
C VAL A 236 -19.55 -16.77 3.82
N ASP A 237 -19.33 -16.76 5.13
CA ASP A 237 -20.19 -16.08 6.11
C ASP A 237 -19.88 -14.59 6.19
N HIS A 238 -18.61 -14.24 6.33
CA HIS A 238 -18.13 -12.86 6.33
C HIS A 238 -16.62 -12.79 6.07
N VAL A 239 -16.15 -11.59 5.79
CA VAL A 239 -14.73 -11.29 5.64
C VAL A 239 -14.30 -10.25 6.66
N GLN A 240 -13.14 -10.43 7.29
CA GLN A 240 -12.53 -9.46 8.19
C GLN A 240 -11.17 -9.03 7.63
N ILE A 241 -10.92 -7.72 7.52
CA ILE A 241 -9.64 -7.17 7.11
C ILE A 241 -9.12 -6.29 8.25
N THR A 242 -8.02 -6.68 8.83
CA THR A 242 -7.44 -6.03 10.01
C THR A 242 -6.06 -5.47 9.68
N MET A 243 -5.84 -4.20 10.03
CA MET A 243 -4.51 -3.61 10.13
C MET A 243 -4.32 -3.05 11.54
N ALA A 244 -3.58 -3.76 12.37
CA ALA A 244 -3.27 -3.39 13.73
C ALA A 244 -1.81 -2.97 13.86
N GLU A 245 -1.57 -1.86 14.55
CA GLU A 245 -0.25 -1.37 14.91
C GLU A 245 -0.11 -1.38 16.44
N ASP A 246 1.05 -1.83 16.93
CA ASP A 246 1.39 -1.84 18.36
C ASP A 246 2.06 -0.55 18.81
N ILE A 247 2.29 0.39 17.92
CA ILE A 247 2.87 1.70 18.19
C ILE A 247 1.79 2.80 18.28
N GLY A 248 2.07 3.87 19.03
CA GLY A 248 1.27 5.11 19.05
C GLY A 248 1.66 6.04 17.90
N ILE A 249 1.11 7.26 17.94
CA ILE A 249 1.41 8.30 16.95
C ILE A 249 2.78 8.95 17.15
N GLY A 250 3.28 8.98 18.39
CA GLY A 250 4.62 9.47 18.75
C GLY A 250 4.90 10.88 18.19
N SER A 251 6.07 11.08 17.59
CA SER A 251 6.50 12.37 17.03
C SER A 251 5.67 12.88 15.84
N ARG A 252 4.68 12.13 15.37
CA ARG A 252 3.77 12.51 14.26
C ARG A 252 2.44 13.07 14.74
N ALA A 253 2.29 13.37 16.04
CA ALA A 253 1.03 13.79 16.63
C ALA A 253 0.39 14.98 15.90
N GLY A 254 1.13 16.05 15.67
CA GLY A 254 0.62 17.23 14.96
C GLY A 254 0.27 17.00 13.46
N TYR A 255 0.76 15.92 12.85
CA TYR A 255 0.34 15.51 11.51
C TYR A 255 -0.90 14.59 11.57
N TYR A 256 -0.96 13.73 12.58
CA TYR A 256 -2.01 12.72 12.70
C TYR A 256 -3.35 13.30 13.17
N ASP A 257 -3.29 14.37 13.97
CA ASP A 257 -4.50 15.07 14.40
C ASP A 257 -5.23 15.69 13.20
N GLY A 258 -6.51 15.37 13.06
CA GLY A 258 -7.32 15.69 11.89
C GLY A 258 -7.22 14.71 10.72
N VAL A 259 -6.31 13.71 10.76
CA VAL A 259 -6.23 12.63 9.76
C VAL A 259 -7.02 11.41 10.21
N GLY A 260 -6.63 10.79 11.32
CA GLY A 260 -7.29 9.61 11.87
C GLY A 260 -6.98 8.28 11.18
N ALA A 261 -7.37 7.18 11.82
CA ALA A 261 -7.12 5.83 11.32
C ALA A 261 -7.92 5.50 10.05
N ALA A 262 -9.10 6.07 9.89
CA ALA A 262 -9.96 5.82 8.74
C ALA A 262 -9.32 6.39 7.45
N ARG A 263 -8.89 7.63 7.46
CA ARG A 263 -8.22 8.27 6.31
C ARG A 263 -6.81 7.73 6.10
N ASP A 264 -6.04 7.51 7.18
CA ASP A 264 -4.65 7.04 7.05
C ASP A 264 -4.56 5.62 6.50
N VAL A 265 -5.52 4.74 6.83
CA VAL A 265 -5.39 3.29 6.58
C VAL A 265 -6.57 2.71 5.82
N ILE A 266 -7.82 2.98 6.23
CA ILE A 266 -8.99 2.30 5.64
C ILE A 266 -9.21 2.78 4.21
N GLN A 267 -9.22 4.09 3.98
CA GLN A 267 -9.48 4.74 2.69
C GLN A 267 -8.57 4.23 1.56
N ASN A 268 -7.37 3.82 1.89
CA ASN A 268 -6.36 3.36 0.93
C ASN A 268 -6.11 1.84 1.07
N HIS A 269 -5.23 1.45 1.96
CA HIS A 269 -4.75 0.07 2.08
C HIS A 269 -5.87 -0.96 2.26
N LEU A 270 -6.82 -0.72 3.20
CA LEU A 270 -7.85 -1.74 3.48
C LEU A 270 -8.89 -1.84 2.36
N LEU A 271 -9.25 -0.74 1.70
CA LEU A 271 -10.14 -0.78 0.55
C LEU A 271 -9.46 -1.43 -0.67
N GLN A 272 -8.15 -1.27 -0.85
CA GLN A 272 -7.41 -2.01 -1.87
C GLN A 272 -7.35 -3.51 -1.57
N LEU A 273 -7.11 -3.90 -0.31
CA LEU A 273 -7.16 -5.30 0.11
C LEU A 273 -8.58 -5.89 -0.05
N LEU A 274 -9.62 -5.13 0.27
CA LEU A 274 -11.01 -5.52 0.03
C LEU A 274 -11.25 -5.76 -1.47
N ALA A 275 -10.81 -4.84 -2.33
CA ALA A 275 -10.99 -4.96 -3.78
C ALA A 275 -10.31 -6.21 -4.34
N LEU A 276 -9.06 -6.49 -3.97
CA LEU A 276 -8.32 -7.69 -4.40
C LEU A 276 -8.96 -8.98 -3.84
N THR A 277 -9.50 -8.92 -2.63
CA THR A 277 -10.17 -10.07 -2.00
C THR A 277 -11.50 -10.38 -2.68
N ALA A 278 -12.23 -9.36 -3.11
CA ALA A 278 -13.62 -9.52 -3.57
C ALA A 278 -13.81 -9.51 -5.09
N MET A 279 -12.81 -9.12 -5.88
CA MET A 279 -12.91 -8.97 -7.33
C MET A 279 -13.18 -10.29 -8.05
N GLU A 280 -13.71 -10.21 -9.28
CA GLU A 280 -13.76 -11.33 -10.20
C GLU A 280 -12.38 -11.62 -10.80
N GLU A 281 -12.22 -12.80 -11.41
CA GLU A 281 -11.00 -13.14 -12.13
C GLU A 281 -10.81 -12.18 -13.32
N PRO A 282 -9.69 -11.44 -13.40
CA PRO A 282 -9.44 -10.53 -14.51
C PRO A 282 -9.09 -11.32 -15.78
N LEU A 283 -9.37 -10.76 -16.95
CA LEU A 283 -9.02 -11.38 -18.24
C LEU A 283 -7.51 -11.58 -18.41
N SER A 284 -6.71 -10.73 -17.78
CA SER A 284 -5.25 -10.84 -17.68
C SER A 284 -4.76 -10.07 -16.47
N LEU A 285 -3.49 -10.26 -16.08
CA LEU A 285 -2.86 -9.48 -15.00
C LEU A 285 -2.38 -8.10 -15.47
N ASP A 286 -2.73 -7.68 -16.68
CA ASP A 286 -2.43 -6.33 -17.17
C ASP A 286 -3.19 -5.28 -16.35
N ALA A 287 -2.61 -4.11 -16.21
CA ALA A 287 -3.18 -3.03 -15.40
C ALA A 287 -4.63 -2.70 -15.75
N LYS A 288 -4.97 -2.68 -17.04
CA LYS A 288 -6.32 -2.39 -17.53
C LYS A 288 -7.36 -3.33 -16.94
N HIS A 289 -7.10 -4.63 -16.99
CA HIS A 289 -8.07 -5.65 -16.57
C HIS A 289 -8.11 -5.78 -15.04
N LEU A 290 -6.94 -5.75 -14.39
CA LEU A 290 -6.86 -5.82 -12.93
C LEU A 290 -7.57 -4.64 -12.25
N ARG A 291 -7.31 -3.42 -12.74
CA ARG A 291 -7.93 -2.19 -12.23
C ARG A 291 -9.43 -2.16 -12.47
N ALA A 292 -9.88 -2.63 -13.64
CA ALA A 292 -11.30 -2.70 -13.95
C ALA A 292 -12.06 -3.59 -12.97
N GLU A 293 -11.52 -4.76 -12.61
CA GLU A 293 -12.18 -5.65 -11.65
C GLU A 293 -12.15 -5.07 -10.22
N LYS A 294 -11.08 -4.41 -9.81
CA LYS A 294 -11.03 -3.70 -8.53
C LYS A 294 -12.05 -2.56 -8.46
N ALA A 295 -12.13 -1.74 -9.52
CA ALA A 295 -13.08 -0.63 -9.61
C ALA A 295 -14.53 -1.11 -9.50
N LYS A 296 -14.91 -2.20 -10.17
CA LYS A 296 -16.25 -2.80 -10.06
C LYS A 296 -16.61 -3.18 -8.61
N VAL A 297 -15.65 -3.70 -7.85
CA VAL A 297 -15.87 -4.01 -6.43
C VAL A 297 -16.12 -2.73 -5.64
N LEU A 298 -15.22 -1.75 -5.76
CA LEU A 298 -15.33 -0.49 -5.02
C LEU A 298 -16.63 0.26 -5.36
N GLU A 299 -17.04 0.25 -6.63
CA GLU A 299 -18.32 0.83 -7.06
C GLU A 299 -19.54 0.10 -6.48
N ALA A 300 -19.42 -1.20 -6.25
CA ALA A 300 -20.49 -2.02 -5.67
C ALA A 300 -20.56 -1.97 -4.14
N VAL A 301 -19.62 -1.35 -3.45
CA VAL A 301 -19.66 -1.23 -1.98
C VAL A 301 -20.85 -0.39 -1.55
N ARG A 302 -21.55 -0.85 -0.50
CA ARG A 302 -22.73 -0.20 0.10
C ARG A 302 -22.61 -0.17 1.62
N ILE A 303 -23.24 0.84 2.19
CA ILE A 303 -23.42 1.00 3.64
C ILE A 303 -24.92 0.86 3.92
N ASP A 304 -25.33 -0.29 4.44
CA ASP A 304 -26.75 -0.61 4.58
C ASP A 304 -27.39 0.08 5.79
N ASP A 305 -26.63 0.24 6.89
CA ASP A 305 -27.09 0.86 8.14
C ASP A 305 -25.94 1.68 8.74
N LEU A 306 -25.77 2.90 8.26
CA LEU A 306 -24.64 3.74 8.59
C LEU A 306 -24.45 3.95 10.11
N PRO A 307 -25.46 4.28 10.92
CA PRO A 307 -25.30 4.47 12.36
C PRO A 307 -24.75 3.26 13.11
N ASN A 308 -25.02 2.04 12.61
CA ASN A 308 -24.60 0.78 13.23
C ASN A 308 -23.42 0.10 12.49
N SER A 309 -22.86 0.77 11.46
CA SER A 309 -21.82 0.21 10.59
C SER A 309 -20.43 0.74 10.88
N PHE A 310 -20.22 1.39 12.01
CA PHE A 310 -18.88 1.88 12.41
C PHE A 310 -18.63 1.81 13.91
N ALA A 311 -17.35 1.87 14.28
CA ALA A 311 -16.89 2.11 15.65
C ALA A 311 -15.61 2.93 15.60
N LEU A 312 -15.51 3.96 16.45
CA LEU A 312 -14.35 4.84 16.56
C LEU A 312 -13.73 4.74 17.95
N GLY A 313 -12.41 4.77 18.03
CA GLY A 313 -11.69 4.70 19.29
C GLY A 313 -10.47 5.61 19.37
N GLN A 314 -10.12 5.96 20.62
CA GLN A 314 -8.85 6.62 20.95
C GLN A 314 -8.13 5.80 22.02
N TYR A 315 -6.84 5.50 21.82
CA TYR A 315 -6.11 4.73 22.82
C TYR A 315 -5.88 5.54 24.10
N ALA A 316 -6.19 4.91 25.21
CA ALA A 316 -5.88 5.41 26.55
C ALA A 316 -4.49 4.89 26.99
N ALA A 317 -3.93 5.50 28.04
CA ALA A 317 -2.73 4.96 28.67
C ALA A 317 -2.95 3.51 29.12
N GLY A 318 -1.90 2.72 29.11
CA GLY A 318 -1.98 1.30 29.46
C GLY A 318 -0.61 0.64 29.50
N TYR A 319 -0.59 -0.68 29.38
CA TYR A 319 0.64 -1.47 29.36
C TYR A 319 0.76 -2.24 28.04
N GLN A 320 1.94 -2.19 27.43
CA GLN A 320 2.26 -2.90 26.21
C GLN A 320 3.66 -3.50 26.28
N GLY A 321 3.80 -4.79 26.07
CA GLY A 321 5.07 -5.48 26.24
C GLY A 321 5.65 -5.43 27.68
N GLY A 322 4.80 -5.15 28.69
CA GLY A 322 5.20 -4.99 30.08
C GLY A 322 5.64 -3.56 30.47
N GLU A 323 5.65 -2.63 29.52
CA GLU A 323 5.99 -1.23 29.75
C GLU A 323 4.74 -0.34 29.76
N HIS A 324 4.74 0.69 30.61
CA HIS A 324 3.67 1.69 30.59
C HIS A 324 3.80 2.56 29.34
N VAL A 325 2.67 2.79 28.66
CA VAL A 325 2.61 3.61 27.45
C VAL A 325 1.57 4.72 27.59
N ASN A 326 1.86 5.86 26.98
CA ASN A 326 0.98 7.03 26.98
C ASN A 326 -0.32 6.77 26.23
N GLY A 327 -1.38 7.46 26.66
CA GLY A 327 -2.62 7.61 25.92
C GLY A 327 -2.52 8.65 24.82
N PHE A 328 -3.54 8.75 23.98
CA PHE A 328 -3.59 9.68 22.85
C PHE A 328 -3.45 11.14 23.30
N PHE A 329 -4.13 11.53 24.37
CA PHE A 329 -4.06 12.89 24.92
C PHE A 329 -2.79 13.20 25.72
N ASP A 330 -1.96 12.18 25.99
CA ASP A 330 -0.65 12.37 26.61
C ASP A 330 0.47 12.58 25.57
N GLU A 331 0.15 12.42 24.28
CA GLU A 331 1.09 12.68 23.19
C GLU A 331 1.28 14.19 22.99
N ASN A 332 2.45 14.59 22.51
CA ASN A 332 2.75 16.00 22.28
C ASN A 332 1.85 16.60 21.18
N ASP A 333 1.48 17.87 21.35
CA ASP A 333 0.73 18.66 20.35
C ASP A 333 -0.70 18.14 20.01
N ILE A 334 -1.30 17.33 20.88
CA ILE A 334 -2.70 16.91 20.74
C ILE A 334 -3.62 17.87 21.51
N PRO A 335 -4.61 18.52 20.84
CA PRO A 335 -5.62 19.33 21.51
C PRO A 335 -6.47 18.49 22.47
N ALA A 336 -6.78 19.04 23.64
CA ALA A 336 -7.57 18.34 24.68
C ALA A 336 -9.01 18.01 24.24
N ASP A 337 -9.52 18.65 23.20
CA ASP A 337 -10.82 18.43 22.60
C ASP A 337 -10.78 17.69 21.25
N SER A 338 -9.61 17.15 20.88
CA SER A 338 -9.45 16.39 19.63
C SER A 338 -10.43 15.21 19.57
N ARG A 339 -11.07 15.07 18.42
CA ARG A 339 -11.97 13.94 18.09
C ARG A 339 -11.36 13.01 17.05
N THR A 340 -10.07 13.17 16.77
CA THR A 340 -9.37 12.30 15.82
C THR A 340 -9.28 10.89 16.37
N GLU A 341 -9.80 9.95 15.65
CA GLU A 341 -9.78 8.54 16.02
C GLU A 341 -8.42 7.91 15.74
N THR A 342 -7.95 7.07 16.66
CA THR A 342 -6.74 6.24 16.51
C THR A 342 -7.08 4.78 16.22
N PHE A 343 -8.38 4.48 16.21
CA PHE A 343 -8.97 3.23 15.80
C PHE A 343 -10.27 3.51 15.07
N ALA A 344 -10.44 2.88 13.93
CA ALA A 344 -11.69 2.86 13.20
C ALA A 344 -12.04 1.44 12.77
N ALA A 345 -13.32 1.07 12.89
CA ALA A 345 -13.88 -0.14 12.30
C ALA A 345 -15.10 0.22 11.47
N LEU A 346 -15.22 -0.38 10.29
CA LEU A 346 -16.32 -0.18 9.36
C LEU A 346 -16.92 -1.53 8.96
N LYS A 347 -18.25 -1.56 8.80
CA LYS A 347 -18.99 -2.66 8.18
C LYS A 347 -19.53 -2.18 6.84
N VAL A 348 -19.24 -2.91 5.78
CA VAL A 348 -19.76 -2.64 4.43
C VAL A 348 -20.28 -3.93 3.80
N SER A 349 -21.16 -3.79 2.81
CA SER A 349 -21.60 -4.86 1.94
C SER A 349 -21.15 -4.61 0.50
N ILE A 350 -21.16 -5.65 -0.35
CA ILE A 350 -20.84 -5.53 -1.76
C ILE A 350 -22.07 -5.99 -2.56
N ALA A 351 -22.72 -5.05 -3.23
CA ALA A 351 -23.95 -5.26 -3.97
C ALA A 351 -23.71 -5.91 -5.34
N ASN A 352 -23.17 -7.13 -5.33
CA ASN A 352 -23.02 -7.95 -6.52
C ASN A 352 -23.42 -9.41 -6.22
N ARG A 353 -23.63 -10.21 -7.27
CA ARG A 353 -24.08 -11.60 -7.14
C ARG A 353 -23.13 -12.48 -6.31
N ARG A 354 -21.82 -12.21 -6.38
CA ARG A 354 -20.80 -12.99 -5.66
C ARG A 354 -20.92 -12.81 -4.14
N TRP A 355 -21.19 -11.60 -3.68
CA TRP A 355 -21.07 -11.22 -2.27
C TRP A 355 -22.37 -10.79 -1.60
N GLU A 356 -23.50 -10.83 -2.30
CA GLU A 356 -24.80 -10.43 -1.74
C GLU A 356 -25.08 -11.15 -0.41
N GLY A 357 -25.34 -10.37 0.64
CA GLY A 357 -25.59 -10.88 1.99
C GLY A 357 -24.33 -11.27 2.80
N THR A 358 -23.13 -11.08 2.25
CA THR A 358 -21.87 -11.33 2.97
C THR A 358 -21.27 -10.00 3.41
N PRO A 359 -21.24 -9.67 4.72
CA PRO A 359 -20.62 -8.44 5.20
C PRO A 359 -19.09 -8.52 5.19
N PHE A 360 -18.48 -7.36 4.98
CA PHE A 360 -17.06 -7.13 5.10
C PHE A 360 -16.80 -6.19 6.28
N TYR A 361 -15.97 -6.62 7.23
CA TYR A 361 -15.59 -5.85 8.39
C TYR A 361 -14.13 -5.41 8.23
N LEU A 362 -13.91 -4.10 8.23
CA LEU A 362 -12.60 -3.48 8.11
C LEU A 362 -12.25 -2.88 9.47
N ARG A 363 -11.04 -3.06 9.97
CA ARG A 363 -10.55 -2.31 11.13
C ARG A 363 -9.08 -1.95 11.01
N ALA A 364 -8.79 -0.74 11.46
CA ALA A 364 -7.43 -0.23 11.61
C ALA A 364 -7.28 0.44 12.98
N GLY A 365 -6.11 0.32 13.61
CA GLY A 365 -5.88 1.00 14.87
C GLY A 365 -4.45 0.94 15.36
N LYS A 366 -4.12 1.92 16.23
CA LYS A 366 -2.83 2.06 16.89
C LYS A 366 -2.89 1.55 18.33
N ARG A 367 -1.74 1.27 18.94
CA ARG A 367 -1.64 0.72 20.30
C ARG A 367 -2.50 -0.54 20.51
N LEU A 368 -2.72 -1.33 19.45
CA LEU A 368 -3.40 -2.61 19.56
C LEU A 368 -2.45 -3.70 20.08
N GLY A 369 -3.00 -4.87 20.40
CA GLY A 369 -2.29 -5.95 21.10
C GLY A 369 -1.01 -6.45 20.43
N ARG A 370 -0.93 -6.35 19.09
CA ARG A 370 0.28 -6.60 18.31
C ARG A 370 0.18 -5.99 16.93
N ARG A 371 1.33 -5.80 16.28
CA ARG A 371 1.38 -5.42 14.87
C ARG A 371 0.98 -6.60 13.99
N VAL A 372 -0.07 -6.40 13.17
CA VAL A 372 -0.52 -7.42 12.21
C VAL A 372 -1.37 -6.81 11.12
N THR A 373 -1.19 -7.29 9.89
CA THR A 373 -2.14 -7.07 8.81
C THR A 373 -2.57 -8.43 8.26
N GLU A 374 -3.88 -8.70 8.29
CA GLU A 374 -4.43 -9.97 7.80
C GLU A 374 -5.80 -9.79 7.15
N ILE A 375 -6.11 -10.71 6.26
CA ILE A 375 -7.44 -10.91 5.67
C ILE A 375 -7.94 -12.26 6.13
N ALA A 376 -9.07 -12.31 6.84
CA ALA A 376 -9.70 -13.54 7.28
C ALA A 376 -11.02 -13.76 6.55
N VAL A 377 -11.09 -14.79 5.74
CA VAL A 377 -12.31 -15.26 5.09
C VAL A 377 -12.91 -16.37 5.93
N ILE A 378 -14.03 -16.09 6.55
CA ILE A 378 -14.71 -17.00 7.47
C ILE A 378 -15.85 -17.69 6.73
N PHE A 379 -15.83 -19.00 6.72
CA PHE A 379 -16.85 -19.80 6.03
C PHE A 379 -18.06 -20.04 6.92
N LYS A 380 -19.20 -20.30 6.30
CA LYS A 380 -20.44 -20.67 7.01
C LYS A 380 -20.21 -21.93 7.84
N LYS A 381 -20.89 -22.03 8.97
CA LYS A 381 -20.87 -23.25 9.79
C LYS A 381 -21.35 -24.44 8.98
N SER A 382 -20.69 -25.59 9.16
CA SER A 382 -21.19 -26.85 8.64
C SER A 382 -22.54 -27.22 9.32
N SER A 383 -23.34 -28.07 8.70
CA SER A 383 -24.59 -28.50 9.32
C SER A 383 -24.31 -29.36 10.58
N ASP A 384 -24.96 -29.01 11.70
CA ASP A 384 -24.75 -29.61 13.02
C ASP A 384 -25.35 -31.04 13.18
N ARG A 385 -25.79 -31.67 12.09
CA ARG A 385 -26.53 -32.94 12.16
C ARG A 385 -25.68 -34.13 12.62
N LEU A 386 -24.37 -34.11 12.29
CA LEU A 386 -23.51 -35.26 12.58
C LEU A 386 -22.52 -34.98 13.73
N PHE A 387 -22.04 -33.74 13.84
CA PHE A 387 -21.00 -33.29 14.80
C PHE A 387 -21.47 -32.05 15.56
N GLY A 388 -22.76 -32.02 16.02
CA GLY A 388 -23.41 -30.85 16.60
C GLY A 388 -22.71 -30.26 17.82
N GLU A 389 -23.07 -29.03 18.15
CA GLU A 389 -22.51 -28.25 19.28
C GLU A 389 -22.58 -28.98 20.65
N ARG A 390 -23.54 -29.87 20.83
CA ARG A 390 -23.68 -30.66 22.06
C ARG A 390 -22.58 -31.71 22.22
N GLU A 391 -22.08 -32.25 21.10
CA GLU A 391 -21.08 -33.30 21.08
C GLU A 391 -19.67 -32.77 20.91
N ASN A 392 -19.53 -31.62 20.19
CA ASN A 392 -18.24 -30.99 19.89
C ASN A 392 -18.35 -29.45 20.03
N PRO A 393 -18.44 -28.90 21.25
CA PRO A 393 -18.64 -27.45 21.46
C PRO A 393 -17.45 -26.60 21.05
N GLN A 394 -16.30 -27.21 20.72
CA GLN A 394 -15.08 -26.53 20.33
C GLN A 394 -14.87 -26.42 18.80
N VAL A 395 -15.81 -26.93 18.01
CA VAL A 395 -15.73 -26.85 16.54
C VAL A 395 -16.14 -25.46 16.08
N GLY A 396 -15.19 -24.71 15.54
CA GLY A 396 -15.42 -23.38 14.99
C GLY A 396 -15.75 -23.40 13.49
N GLN A 397 -15.93 -22.21 12.94
CA GLN A 397 -16.06 -22.04 11.49
C GLN A 397 -14.70 -22.27 10.82
N ASN A 398 -14.72 -22.89 9.64
CA ASN A 398 -13.52 -22.95 8.81
C ASN A 398 -13.12 -21.53 8.39
N ALA A 399 -11.84 -21.31 8.21
CA ALA A 399 -11.31 -20.01 7.80
C ALA A 399 -10.08 -20.14 6.92
N ILE A 400 -9.93 -19.20 5.99
CA ILE A 400 -8.67 -18.93 5.31
C ILE A 400 -8.19 -17.56 5.79
N VAL A 401 -6.99 -17.53 6.34
CA VAL A 401 -6.36 -16.31 6.85
C VAL A 401 -5.11 -16.01 6.04
N ILE A 402 -5.12 -14.91 5.31
CA ILE A 402 -3.97 -14.41 4.56
C ILE A 402 -3.26 -13.41 5.46
N ARG A 403 -2.03 -13.76 5.87
CA ARG A 403 -1.18 -12.91 6.71
C ARG A 403 -0.29 -12.06 5.81
N VAL A 404 -0.53 -10.74 5.82
CA VAL A 404 0.23 -9.79 4.99
C VAL A 404 1.51 -9.35 5.69
N GLN A 405 1.48 -9.21 7.02
CA GLN A 405 2.64 -8.91 7.88
C GLN A 405 2.30 -9.18 9.35
N PRO A 406 3.31 -9.43 10.25
CA PRO A 406 4.75 -9.56 9.95
C PRO A 406 5.11 -10.94 9.39
N ASP A 407 4.35 -11.98 9.74
CA ASP A 407 4.62 -13.38 9.39
C ASP A 407 3.90 -13.72 8.08
N GLU A 408 4.53 -13.38 6.98
CA GLU A 408 3.96 -13.51 5.64
C GLU A 408 3.55 -14.95 5.30
N GLY A 409 2.28 -15.16 4.93
CA GLY A 409 1.80 -16.50 4.61
C GLY A 409 0.28 -16.65 4.61
N MET A 410 -0.16 -17.90 4.73
CA MET A 410 -1.58 -18.27 4.77
C MET A 410 -1.80 -19.37 5.80
N THR A 411 -2.91 -19.28 6.53
CA THR A 411 -3.39 -20.33 7.45
C THR A 411 -4.76 -20.80 7.01
N ILE A 412 -4.95 -22.11 6.87
CA ILE A 412 -6.26 -22.73 6.68
C ILE A 412 -6.66 -23.39 8.00
N ARG A 413 -7.76 -22.93 8.59
CA ARG A 413 -8.36 -23.52 9.78
C ARG A 413 -9.48 -24.47 9.38
N PHE A 414 -9.41 -25.70 9.85
CA PHE A 414 -10.41 -26.74 9.59
C PHE A 414 -10.51 -27.71 10.76
N SER A 415 -11.55 -28.56 10.78
CA SER A 415 -11.78 -29.50 11.86
C SER A 415 -11.21 -30.87 11.54
N ALA A 416 -10.57 -31.50 12.51
CA ALA A 416 -10.00 -32.86 12.38
C ALA A 416 -10.38 -33.73 13.58
N LYS A 417 -10.46 -35.05 13.37
CA LYS A 417 -10.69 -36.01 14.45
C LYS A 417 -9.45 -36.09 15.35
N VAL A 418 -9.68 -35.98 16.66
CA VAL A 418 -8.65 -36.22 17.68
C VAL A 418 -8.26 -37.70 17.68
N PRO A 419 -6.98 -38.06 17.75
CA PRO A 419 -6.56 -39.44 17.89
C PRO A 419 -7.18 -40.07 19.15
N GLY A 420 -7.77 -41.27 19.01
CA GLY A 420 -8.44 -41.99 20.09
C GLY A 420 -9.63 -42.81 19.61
N THR A 421 -10.29 -43.48 20.55
CA THR A 421 -11.43 -44.38 20.28
C THR A 421 -12.77 -43.65 20.11
N GLN A 422 -12.83 -42.38 20.55
CA GLN A 422 -14.04 -41.54 20.44
C GLN A 422 -14.01 -40.67 19.19
N MET A 423 -15.18 -40.28 18.71
CA MET A 423 -15.32 -39.31 17.58
C MET A 423 -15.29 -37.89 18.13
N GLU A 424 -14.17 -37.48 18.73
CA GLU A 424 -13.92 -36.13 19.16
C GLU A 424 -13.32 -35.33 18.01
N ILE A 425 -13.83 -34.11 17.76
CA ILE A 425 -13.36 -33.24 16.69
C ILE A 425 -12.82 -31.94 17.29
N ARG A 426 -11.69 -31.46 16.77
CA ARG A 426 -11.08 -30.18 17.12
C ARG A 426 -10.65 -29.40 15.88
N ASP A 427 -10.61 -28.08 16.04
CA ASP A 427 -10.01 -27.23 15.02
C ASP A 427 -8.47 -27.41 14.99
N VAL A 428 -7.95 -27.49 13.77
CA VAL A 428 -6.52 -27.55 13.48
C VAL A 428 -6.18 -26.53 12.40
N ASN A 429 -4.91 -26.14 12.33
CA ASN A 429 -4.40 -25.23 11.34
C ASN A 429 -3.44 -25.94 10.38
N MET A 430 -3.52 -25.57 9.11
CA MET A 430 -2.51 -25.84 8.11
C MET A 430 -1.87 -24.50 7.73
N ASP A 431 -0.58 -24.36 7.97
CA ASP A 431 0.14 -23.12 7.77
C ASP A 431 1.10 -23.20 6.58
N PHE A 432 1.00 -22.21 5.71
CA PHE A 432 1.99 -21.89 4.69
C PHE A 432 2.69 -20.60 5.08
N GLY A 433 4.01 -20.58 5.08
CA GLY A 433 4.83 -19.39 5.34
C GLY A 433 5.82 -19.18 4.19
N TYR A 434 5.95 -17.95 3.71
CA TYR A 434 6.86 -17.60 2.62
C TYR A 434 8.30 -17.94 2.97
N GLY A 435 8.79 -17.52 4.13
CA GLY A 435 10.17 -17.76 4.57
C GLY A 435 10.53 -19.24 4.80
N HIS A 436 9.53 -20.13 4.87
CA HIS A 436 9.75 -21.57 4.98
C HIS A 436 9.63 -22.29 3.63
N SER A 437 8.88 -21.74 2.71
CA SER A 437 8.53 -22.41 1.44
C SER A 437 9.38 -21.94 0.27
N PHE A 438 9.93 -20.74 0.35
CA PHE A 438 10.80 -20.15 -0.66
C PHE A 438 12.13 -19.77 -0.04
N THR A 439 13.22 -19.97 -0.79
CA THR A 439 14.58 -19.59 -0.38
C THR A 439 14.88 -18.13 -0.72
N GLU A 440 14.10 -17.56 -1.64
CA GLU A 440 14.21 -16.18 -2.06
C GLU A 440 13.62 -15.25 -1.00
N GLU A 441 14.35 -14.21 -0.65
CA GLU A 441 13.84 -13.14 0.21
C GLU A 441 12.86 -12.27 -0.57
N SER A 442 11.68 -12.02 0.02
CA SER A 442 10.71 -11.07 -0.54
C SER A 442 11.35 -9.68 -0.67
N PRO A 443 11.33 -9.05 -1.85
CA PRO A 443 11.80 -7.67 -1.99
C PRO A 443 10.97 -6.74 -1.11
N GLU A 444 11.55 -5.62 -0.72
CA GLU A 444 10.82 -4.56 -0.03
C GLU A 444 9.81 -3.93 -1.00
N ALA A 445 8.64 -3.53 -0.50
CA ALA A 445 7.57 -3.02 -1.35
C ALA A 445 8.02 -1.84 -2.24
N TYR A 446 8.84 -0.93 -1.72
CA TYR A 446 9.37 0.20 -2.51
C TYR A 446 10.38 -0.21 -3.57
N GLU A 447 11.19 -1.26 -3.35
CA GLU A 447 12.06 -1.81 -4.41
C GLU A 447 11.21 -2.22 -5.62
N ARG A 448 10.13 -2.98 -5.35
CA ARG A 448 9.21 -3.43 -6.39
C ARG A 448 8.53 -2.27 -7.11
N LEU A 449 7.96 -1.34 -6.36
CA LEU A 449 7.21 -0.22 -6.93
C LEU A 449 8.11 0.73 -7.73
N ILE A 450 9.32 1.04 -7.25
CA ILE A 450 10.28 1.87 -8.01
C ILE A 450 10.66 1.17 -9.32
N LEU A 451 10.94 -0.14 -9.28
CA LEU A 451 11.25 -0.90 -10.48
C LEU A 451 10.08 -0.88 -11.48
N ASP A 452 8.84 -1.09 -11.01
CA ASP A 452 7.65 -1.07 -11.85
C ASP A 452 7.40 0.31 -12.48
N VAL A 453 7.68 1.41 -11.75
CA VAL A 453 7.68 2.77 -12.33
C VAL A 453 8.68 2.88 -13.48
N LEU A 454 9.91 2.42 -13.28
CA LEU A 454 10.96 2.51 -14.30
C LEU A 454 10.68 1.61 -15.52
N LEU A 455 10.01 0.48 -15.31
CA LEU A 455 9.56 -0.41 -16.37
C LEU A 455 8.29 0.10 -17.08
N GLY A 456 7.51 0.98 -16.44
CA GLY A 456 6.21 1.42 -16.96
C GLY A 456 5.12 0.38 -16.74
N GLU A 457 5.14 -0.31 -15.61
CA GLU A 457 4.19 -1.36 -15.25
C GLU A 457 3.24 -0.92 -14.15
N PRO A 458 2.07 -0.39 -14.51
CA PRO A 458 1.15 0.19 -13.58
C PRO A 458 0.17 -0.75 -12.84
N PRO A 459 0.21 -2.11 -12.93
CA PRO A 459 -0.83 -2.96 -12.30
C PRO A 459 -0.98 -2.77 -10.79
N LEU A 460 0.12 -2.45 -10.10
CA LEU A 460 0.15 -2.26 -8.64
C LEU A 460 -0.13 -0.83 -8.18
N PHE A 461 -0.45 0.07 -9.10
CA PHE A 461 -0.71 1.48 -8.78
C PHE A 461 -2.19 1.81 -8.98
N PRO A 462 -2.90 2.30 -7.97
CA PRO A 462 -4.29 2.70 -8.12
C PRO A 462 -4.43 3.84 -9.13
N ARG A 463 -5.48 3.80 -9.93
CA ARG A 463 -5.90 4.94 -10.75
C ARG A 463 -6.68 5.97 -9.92
N HIS A 464 -6.87 7.16 -10.49
CA HIS A 464 -7.73 8.19 -9.90
C HIS A 464 -9.15 7.67 -9.60
N GLU A 465 -9.73 6.86 -10.48
CA GLU A 465 -11.05 6.25 -10.30
C GLU A 465 -11.15 5.42 -9.01
N GLU A 466 -10.14 4.57 -8.72
CA GLU A 466 -10.10 3.76 -7.50
C GLU A 466 -9.98 4.63 -6.24
N VAL A 467 -9.17 5.71 -6.32
CA VAL A 467 -9.02 6.68 -5.23
C VAL A 467 -10.35 7.40 -4.96
N GLU A 468 -11.03 7.87 -6.02
CA GLU A 468 -12.31 8.54 -5.89
C GLU A 468 -13.42 7.61 -5.38
N LEU A 469 -13.47 6.35 -5.85
CA LEU A 469 -14.40 5.35 -5.35
C LEU A 469 -14.16 5.05 -3.87
N SER A 470 -12.89 4.99 -3.45
CA SER A 470 -12.53 4.81 -2.04
C SER A 470 -13.00 5.96 -1.16
N TRP A 471 -12.90 7.20 -1.63
CA TRP A 471 -13.47 8.37 -0.93
C TRP A 471 -15.00 8.36 -0.91
N LYS A 472 -15.67 7.98 -2.00
CA LYS A 472 -17.14 7.80 -2.01
C LYS A 472 -17.63 6.79 -0.98
N ILE A 473 -16.80 5.82 -0.59
CA ILE A 473 -17.12 4.85 0.46
C ILE A 473 -16.92 5.48 1.83
N LEU A 474 -15.83 6.23 2.05
CA LEU A 474 -15.49 6.76 3.36
C LEU A 474 -16.23 8.06 3.71
N ASP A 475 -16.39 8.99 2.77
CA ASP A 475 -16.98 10.31 3.02
C ASP A 475 -18.34 10.26 3.75
N PRO A 476 -19.30 9.36 3.43
CA PRO A 476 -20.55 9.26 4.17
C PRO A 476 -20.37 8.95 5.66
N PHE A 477 -19.35 8.18 6.04
CA PHE A 477 -19.04 7.92 7.45
C PHE A 477 -18.48 9.16 8.13
N GLU A 478 -17.50 9.82 7.48
CA GLU A 478 -16.85 11.03 7.97
C GLU A 478 -17.85 12.18 8.16
N GLU A 479 -18.72 12.41 7.17
CA GLU A 479 -19.79 13.40 7.23
C GLU A 479 -20.74 13.12 8.40
N TYR A 480 -21.16 11.86 8.55
CA TYR A 480 -22.03 11.45 9.65
C TYR A 480 -21.35 11.66 11.02
N TRP A 481 -20.06 11.33 11.16
CA TRP A 481 -19.33 11.51 12.41
C TRP A 481 -19.20 12.98 12.78
N GLU A 482 -18.96 13.85 11.81
CA GLU A 482 -18.84 15.29 12.01
C GLU A 482 -20.17 15.93 12.34
N GLU A 483 -21.22 15.68 11.56
CA GLU A 483 -22.58 16.21 11.76
C GLU A 483 -23.15 15.83 13.14
N ASN A 484 -22.94 14.59 13.54
CA ASN A 484 -23.44 14.07 14.82
C ASN A 484 -22.44 14.28 15.97
N ARG A 485 -21.30 14.93 15.71
CA ARG A 485 -20.25 15.20 16.71
C ARG A 485 -19.83 13.93 17.47
N ILE A 486 -19.70 12.81 16.75
CA ILE A 486 -19.35 11.52 17.33
C ILE A 486 -17.99 11.65 18.04
N LYS A 487 -17.92 11.16 19.28
CA LYS A 487 -16.68 11.09 20.05
C LYS A 487 -16.14 9.66 20.00
N PRO A 488 -14.86 9.48 19.64
CA PRO A 488 -14.24 8.17 19.74
C PRO A 488 -14.29 7.62 21.18
N GLU A 489 -14.57 6.34 21.31
CA GLU A 489 -14.61 5.64 22.60
C GLU A 489 -13.17 5.35 23.07
N PRO A 490 -12.82 5.55 24.35
CA PRO A 490 -11.50 5.18 24.85
C PRO A 490 -11.33 3.65 24.84
N TYR A 491 -10.13 3.18 24.42
CA TYR A 491 -9.73 1.79 24.56
C TYR A 491 -8.33 1.67 25.19
N GLU A 492 -8.14 0.65 25.99
CA GLU A 492 -6.87 0.41 26.66
C GLU A 492 -5.79 0.03 25.65
N SER A 493 -4.59 0.65 25.77
CA SER A 493 -3.41 0.27 24.97
C SER A 493 -3.07 -1.21 25.20
N GLY A 494 -2.77 -1.93 24.12
CA GLY A 494 -2.57 -3.38 24.13
C GLY A 494 -3.86 -4.21 23.98
N SER A 495 -5.04 -3.58 23.97
CA SER A 495 -6.30 -4.25 23.66
C SER A 495 -6.55 -4.42 22.16
N TRP A 496 -7.74 -4.87 21.77
CA TRP A 496 -8.14 -5.02 20.36
C TRP A 496 -9.18 -3.97 19.91
N GLY A 497 -9.16 -2.79 20.52
CA GLY A 497 -10.02 -1.66 20.18
C GLY A 497 -11.17 -1.45 21.16
N PRO A 498 -12.05 -0.48 20.86
CA PRO A 498 -13.16 -0.11 21.74
C PRO A 498 -14.25 -1.17 21.79
N ARG A 499 -15.08 -1.11 22.84
CA ARG A 499 -16.19 -2.03 23.02
C ARG A 499 -17.21 -1.97 21.90
N SER A 500 -17.51 -0.78 21.39
CA SER A 500 -18.42 -0.57 20.26
C SER A 500 -18.02 -1.35 19.01
N ALA A 501 -16.70 -1.56 18.77
CA ALA A 501 -16.23 -2.39 17.67
C ALA A 501 -16.60 -3.87 17.84
N HIS A 502 -16.59 -4.39 19.07
CA HIS A 502 -17.04 -5.76 19.36
C HIS A 502 -18.55 -5.88 19.23
N GLU A 503 -19.31 -4.94 19.79
CA GLU A 503 -20.77 -4.88 19.71
C GLU A 503 -21.28 -4.80 18.27
N MET A 504 -20.54 -4.16 17.37
CA MET A 504 -20.88 -4.10 15.94
C MET A 504 -20.96 -5.51 15.31
N LEU A 505 -20.06 -6.42 15.65
CA LEU A 505 -20.09 -7.80 15.15
C LEU A 505 -21.07 -8.66 15.95
N GLU A 506 -21.19 -8.45 17.27
CA GLU A 506 -22.10 -9.18 18.14
C GLU A 506 -23.57 -9.00 17.71
N ARG A 507 -23.96 -7.82 17.21
CA ARG A 507 -25.29 -7.59 16.61
C ARG A 507 -25.60 -8.52 15.44
N ASP A 508 -24.56 -8.96 14.72
CA ASP A 508 -24.64 -9.92 13.62
C ASP A 508 -24.38 -11.37 14.07
N ASN A 509 -24.31 -11.64 15.39
CA ASN A 509 -23.88 -12.92 15.98
C ASN A 509 -22.49 -13.37 15.51
N ARG A 510 -21.57 -12.44 15.34
CA ARG A 510 -20.18 -12.64 14.92
C ARG A 510 -19.21 -12.06 15.95
N ALA A 511 -17.96 -12.40 15.81
CA ALA A 511 -16.89 -11.86 16.65
C ALA A 511 -15.64 -11.56 15.81
N TRP A 512 -14.87 -10.56 16.25
CA TRP A 512 -13.56 -10.32 15.67
C TRP A 512 -12.63 -11.51 15.90
N ARG A 513 -11.99 -11.94 14.84
CA ARG A 513 -10.84 -12.82 14.98
C ARG A 513 -9.76 -12.08 15.79
N ARG A 514 -9.13 -12.80 16.70
CA ARG A 514 -7.90 -12.36 17.39
C ARG A 514 -6.73 -12.95 16.62
N PRO A 515 -5.95 -12.11 15.93
CA PRO A 515 -4.83 -12.54 15.11
C PRO A 515 -3.76 -13.28 15.87
#